data_9074d1e48f76793c37c7c6991e467125
#
_entry.id   9074d1e48f76793c37c7c6991e467125
#
_cell.length_a   1.000
_cell.length_b   1.000
_cell.length_c   1.000
_cell.angle_alpha   90.00
_cell.angle_beta   90.00
_cell.angle_gamma   90.00
#
_symmetry.space_group_name_H-M   'P 1'
#
loop_
_entity.id
_entity.type
_entity.pdbx_description
1 polymer ?
#
loop_
_entity_poly.entity_id
_entity_poly.type
_entity_poly.pdbx_seq_one_letter_code
_entity_poly.pdbx_strand_id
1 'polypeptide(L)'
;MKAPSVPRFSELQLVLEPAQGELVRAFVREASLAAGVPASIASLIADDTAQAWPALCLPAPWRERARVALVCSHRDVRTRILLHGHSRFSNVAASLAGCVRRNAGISCREHGIDGWEVGLHRSLNAEPPPPAAEAPPSTPEAAAAQDYVIDLPRKSDAAAIARCFLEVYGHHYVHAEVFSTHRYWDKVESGELVPTVARDGEGEVIGHVALEREPGARVAERGEAVVLPAYRGHHLLERMTERLSQEAQKHGLDGIYAEPLTIHTFSQRNDERAGMPVCAVLLGANPESFRPKGLPCPTAGQRQSYLRTFRFVKKPAVRAIHAPAPYRDMLLEIYASLGVTASTAAPSAASASESRTAIKLNDRGYGLIHFEQIGPEAAVELGQALRDVRALGADAVQLCAPVGDPGLGLLTDAARGLGFFFCGLGPAFANGADTFLLQWLSEPLETAKLQLYTDLAKRLVAFIDLDRAATAQKA
;
A
#
# COMPACT_ATOMS: atom_id res chain seq x y z
N MET A 1 28.04 29.49 -6.47
CA MET A 1 27.03 28.43 -6.30
C MET A 1 26.67 27.90 -7.68
N LYS A 2 26.96 26.63 -8.00
CA LYS A 2 26.53 26.01 -9.26
C LYS A 2 25.06 25.64 -9.11
N ALA A 3 24.23 26.00 -10.11
CA ALA A 3 22.85 25.64 -10.19
C ALA A 3 22.67 24.11 -10.07
N PRO A 4 21.57 23.60 -9.44
CA PRO A 4 21.31 22.17 -9.35
C PRO A 4 21.21 21.61 -10.76
N SER A 5 22.03 20.61 -11.08
CA SER A 5 22.01 19.94 -12.37
C SER A 5 20.71 19.15 -12.50
N VAL A 6 19.96 19.43 -13.57
CA VAL A 6 18.82 18.64 -14.01
C VAL A 6 19.23 17.16 -14.08
N PRO A 7 18.40 16.20 -13.60
CA PRO A 7 18.71 14.78 -13.71
C PRO A 7 19.02 14.42 -15.16
N ARG A 8 20.22 13.89 -15.42
CA ARG A 8 20.59 13.43 -16.75
C ARG A 8 19.99 12.06 -16.96
N PHE A 9 19.20 11.93 -18.02
CA PHE A 9 18.55 10.70 -18.44
C PHE A 9 19.25 10.18 -19.70
N SER A 10 19.67 8.91 -19.67
CA SER A 10 20.22 8.20 -20.84
C SER A 10 19.49 6.87 -20.99
N GLU A 11 19.16 6.51 -22.22
CA GLU A 11 18.39 5.33 -22.55
C GLU A 11 19.02 4.53 -23.70
N LEU A 12 19.01 3.20 -23.58
CA LEU A 12 19.41 2.23 -24.59
C LEU A 12 18.29 1.22 -24.82
N GLN A 13 17.90 1.02 -26.09
CA GLN A 13 16.93 -0.02 -26.47
C GLN A 13 17.64 -1.15 -27.22
N LEU A 14 17.36 -2.39 -26.84
CA LEU A 14 18.01 -3.56 -27.44
C LEU A 14 17.11 -4.79 -27.37
N VAL A 15 17.49 -5.83 -28.11
CA VAL A 15 16.86 -7.14 -28.02
C VAL A 15 17.38 -7.83 -26.76
N LEU A 16 16.52 -8.59 -26.06
CA LEU A 16 16.87 -9.29 -24.84
C LEU A 16 17.65 -10.58 -25.17
N GLU A 17 18.95 -10.45 -25.33
CA GLU A 17 19.88 -11.56 -25.64
C GLU A 17 21.08 -11.56 -24.71
N PRO A 18 21.55 -12.72 -24.22
CA PRO A 18 22.72 -12.79 -23.32
C PRO A 18 23.97 -12.12 -23.89
N ALA A 19 24.18 -12.19 -25.19
CA ALA A 19 25.31 -11.57 -25.89
C ALA A 19 25.38 -10.04 -25.78
N GLN A 20 24.27 -9.39 -25.44
CA GLN A 20 24.20 -7.93 -25.29
C GLN A 20 24.71 -7.41 -23.92
N GLY A 21 25.09 -8.31 -23.00
CA GLY A 21 25.53 -7.93 -21.64
C GLY A 21 26.69 -6.95 -21.61
N GLU A 22 27.70 -7.10 -22.49
CA GLU A 22 28.83 -6.19 -22.58
C GLU A 22 28.44 -4.82 -23.16
N LEU A 23 27.48 -4.76 -24.08
CA LEU A 23 26.93 -3.50 -24.57
C LEU A 23 26.19 -2.75 -23.47
N VAL A 24 25.38 -3.46 -22.67
CA VAL A 24 24.67 -2.90 -21.52
C VAL A 24 25.68 -2.36 -20.50
N ARG A 25 26.72 -3.12 -20.19
CA ARG A 25 27.81 -2.70 -19.29
C ARG A 25 28.46 -1.41 -19.76
N ALA A 26 28.88 -1.35 -21.02
CA ALA A 26 29.51 -0.18 -21.59
C ALA A 26 28.59 1.04 -21.55
N PHE A 27 27.31 0.88 -21.93
CA PHE A 27 26.31 1.95 -21.87
C PHE A 27 26.13 2.50 -20.46
N VAL A 28 25.90 1.63 -19.46
CA VAL A 28 25.66 2.05 -18.08
C VAL A 28 26.87 2.77 -17.50
N ARG A 29 28.09 2.29 -17.80
CA ARG A 29 29.32 2.92 -17.35
C ARG A 29 29.49 4.32 -17.95
N GLU A 30 29.43 4.45 -19.27
CA GLU A 30 29.65 5.72 -19.97
C GLU A 30 28.56 6.75 -19.65
N ALA A 31 27.29 6.33 -19.57
CA ALA A 31 26.18 7.20 -19.17
C ALA A 31 26.34 7.68 -17.71
N SER A 32 26.82 6.83 -16.80
CA SER A 32 27.11 7.20 -15.41
C SER A 32 28.23 8.23 -15.33
N LEU A 33 29.33 8.02 -16.06
CA LEU A 33 30.46 8.98 -16.11
C LEU A 33 30.01 10.33 -16.69
N ALA A 34 29.22 10.31 -17.77
CA ALA A 34 28.67 11.52 -18.39
C ALA A 34 27.72 12.28 -17.44
N ALA A 35 27.06 11.56 -16.53
CA ALA A 35 26.22 12.14 -15.48
C ALA A 35 27.02 12.66 -14.26
N GLY A 36 28.33 12.48 -14.25
CA GLY A 36 29.23 12.94 -13.16
C GLY A 36 29.31 11.95 -11.98
N VAL A 37 28.93 10.70 -12.16
CA VAL A 37 29.09 9.65 -11.16
C VAL A 37 30.57 9.29 -11.03
N PRO A 38 31.12 9.11 -9.80
CA PRO A 38 32.52 8.69 -9.60
C PRO A 38 32.83 7.38 -10.35
N ALA A 39 34.01 7.30 -10.98
CA ALA A 39 34.38 6.19 -11.86
C ALA A 39 34.31 4.81 -11.19
N SER A 40 34.63 4.73 -9.90
CA SER A 40 34.50 3.51 -9.10
C SER A 40 33.06 3.04 -8.96
N ILE A 41 32.12 3.95 -8.74
CA ILE A 41 30.69 3.65 -8.61
C ILE A 41 30.09 3.36 -10.00
N ALA A 42 30.48 4.14 -11.02
CA ALA A 42 30.05 3.91 -12.40
C ALA A 42 30.43 2.49 -12.90
N SER A 43 31.65 2.03 -12.58
CA SER A 43 32.08 0.65 -12.89
C SER A 43 31.28 -0.38 -12.10
N LEU A 44 31.04 -0.17 -10.82
CA LEU A 44 30.29 -1.10 -9.98
C LEU A 44 28.84 -1.29 -10.44
N ILE A 45 28.12 -0.21 -10.77
CA ILE A 45 26.73 -0.32 -11.23
C ILE A 45 26.64 -0.95 -12.63
N ALA A 46 27.65 -0.68 -13.48
CA ALA A 46 27.77 -1.31 -14.80
C ALA A 46 28.02 -2.83 -14.69
N ASP A 47 28.92 -3.22 -13.79
CA ASP A 47 29.23 -4.64 -13.52
C ASP A 47 28.00 -5.36 -12.94
N ASP A 48 27.29 -4.77 -11.98
CA ASP A 48 26.08 -5.33 -11.40
C ASP A 48 25.00 -5.52 -12.47
N THR A 49 24.85 -4.54 -13.37
CA THR A 49 23.86 -4.61 -14.45
C THR A 49 24.20 -5.71 -15.45
N ALA A 50 25.48 -5.81 -15.84
CA ALA A 50 25.92 -6.86 -16.75
C ALA A 50 25.81 -8.27 -16.13
N GLN A 51 26.07 -8.42 -14.84
CA GLN A 51 25.86 -9.67 -14.12
C GLN A 51 24.40 -10.09 -14.03
N ALA A 52 23.50 -9.13 -13.88
CA ALA A 52 22.04 -9.40 -13.83
C ALA A 52 21.47 -9.74 -15.22
N TRP A 53 22.08 -9.25 -16.30
CA TRP A 53 21.57 -9.35 -17.67
C TRP A 53 21.26 -10.78 -18.14
N PRO A 54 22.15 -11.79 -18.00
CA PRO A 54 21.85 -13.15 -18.40
C PRO A 54 20.64 -13.75 -17.69
N ALA A 55 20.45 -13.44 -16.40
CA ALA A 55 19.29 -13.92 -15.64
C ALA A 55 17.97 -13.35 -16.16
N LEU A 56 18.00 -12.14 -16.71
CA LEU A 56 16.85 -11.51 -17.36
C LEU A 56 16.53 -12.12 -18.73
N CYS A 57 17.52 -12.71 -19.39
CA CYS A 57 17.37 -13.31 -20.71
C CYS A 57 16.85 -14.76 -20.67
N LEU A 58 17.01 -15.47 -19.55
CA LEU A 58 16.73 -16.91 -19.46
C LEU A 58 15.26 -17.32 -19.62
N PRO A 59 14.25 -16.54 -19.16
CA PRO A 59 12.84 -16.91 -19.30
C PRO A 59 12.18 -16.35 -20.55
N ALA A 60 12.89 -15.56 -21.38
CA ALA A 60 12.26 -14.79 -22.46
C ALA A 60 12.16 -15.58 -23.77
N PRO A 61 11.03 -15.60 -24.46
CA PRO A 61 10.98 -16.02 -25.85
C PRO A 61 11.72 -14.99 -26.74
N TRP A 62 12.47 -15.48 -27.66
CA TRP A 62 13.49 -14.95 -28.58
C TRP A 62 13.16 -13.66 -29.38
N ARG A 63 12.43 -12.71 -28.91
CA ARG A 63 12.14 -11.41 -29.61
C ARG A 63 11.70 -10.30 -28.67
N GLU A 64 11.83 -10.46 -27.37
CA GLU A 64 11.46 -9.39 -26.44
C GLU A 64 12.50 -8.26 -26.51
N ARG A 65 12.00 -7.03 -26.37
CA ARG A 65 12.83 -5.84 -26.31
C ARG A 65 13.01 -5.40 -24.89
N ALA A 66 14.23 -5.00 -24.57
CA ALA A 66 14.52 -4.36 -23.30
C ALA A 66 14.88 -2.89 -23.52
N ARG A 67 14.49 -2.07 -22.57
CA ARG A 67 14.89 -0.68 -22.48
C ARG A 67 15.72 -0.52 -21.20
N VAL A 68 16.99 -0.17 -21.37
CA VAL A 68 17.91 0.12 -20.25
C VAL A 68 18.01 1.62 -20.11
N ALA A 69 17.63 2.15 -18.96
CA ALA A 69 17.67 3.56 -18.67
C ALA A 69 18.55 3.81 -17.44
N LEU A 70 19.42 4.83 -17.51
CA LEU A 70 20.19 5.31 -16.38
C LEU A 70 19.53 6.56 -15.80
N VAL A 71 19.30 6.56 -14.49
CA VAL A 71 18.80 7.71 -13.74
C VAL A 71 19.80 8.04 -12.64
N CYS A 72 20.35 9.23 -12.68
CA CYS A 72 21.31 9.73 -11.68
C CYS A 72 20.69 10.87 -10.89
N SER A 73 20.78 10.78 -9.56
CA SER A 73 20.47 11.85 -8.63
C SER A 73 21.77 12.32 -7.93
N HIS A 74 21.69 13.34 -7.09
CA HIS A 74 22.81 13.77 -6.26
C HIS A 74 23.19 12.76 -5.15
N ARG A 75 22.37 11.74 -4.90
CA ARG A 75 22.55 10.74 -3.83
C ARG A 75 22.73 9.31 -4.33
N ASP A 76 22.23 9.00 -5.51
CA ASP A 76 22.25 7.64 -6.05
C ASP A 76 22.34 7.60 -7.57
N VAL A 77 22.80 6.46 -8.08
CA VAL A 77 22.74 6.07 -9.48
C VAL A 77 21.89 4.81 -9.59
N ARG A 78 21.00 4.77 -10.57
CA ARG A 78 20.09 3.65 -10.81
C ARG A 78 20.06 3.26 -12.26
N THR A 79 20.22 1.98 -12.54
CA THR A 79 19.87 1.38 -13.82
C THR A 79 18.46 0.81 -13.74
N ARG A 80 17.60 1.18 -14.67
CA ARG A 80 16.25 0.64 -14.83
C ARG A 80 16.21 -0.17 -16.13
N ILE A 81 15.78 -1.41 -16.03
CA ILE A 81 15.62 -2.30 -17.18
C ILE A 81 14.12 -2.59 -17.31
N LEU A 82 13.52 -2.06 -18.36
CA LEU A 82 12.13 -2.31 -18.73
C LEU A 82 12.09 -3.46 -19.73
N LEU A 83 11.39 -4.52 -19.37
CA LEU A 83 11.19 -5.71 -20.19
C LEU A 83 9.78 -5.67 -20.76
N HIS A 84 9.65 -5.59 -22.08
CA HIS A 84 8.37 -5.54 -22.78
C HIS A 84 7.95 -6.95 -23.18
N GLY A 85 6.80 -7.43 -22.71
CA GLY A 85 6.22 -8.71 -23.05
C GLY A 85 5.51 -9.40 -21.87
N HIS A 86 4.76 -10.46 -22.18
CA HIS A 86 3.95 -11.22 -21.22
C HIS A 86 4.71 -12.38 -20.53
N SER A 87 6.02 -12.33 -20.41
CA SER A 87 6.75 -13.40 -19.75
C SER A 87 6.49 -13.42 -18.24
N ARG A 88 6.12 -14.60 -17.73
CA ARG A 88 5.88 -14.85 -16.31
C ARG A 88 7.21 -14.87 -15.55
N PHE A 89 7.65 -13.72 -15.05
CA PHE A 89 8.85 -13.59 -14.24
C PHE A 89 8.60 -13.88 -12.74
N SER A 90 7.86 -14.92 -12.40
CA SER A 90 7.53 -15.26 -11.02
C SER A 90 8.74 -15.51 -10.08
N ASN A 91 9.97 -15.59 -10.62
CA ASN A 91 11.19 -15.82 -9.85
C ASN A 91 12.38 -14.92 -10.21
N VAL A 92 12.18 -13.85 -10.96
CA VAL A 92 13.29 -12.95 -11.38
C VAL A 92 14.02 -12.35 -10.18
N ALA A 93 13.30 -11.94 -9.15
CA ALA A 93 13.90 -11.35 -7.95
C ALA A 93 14.82 -12.36 -7.23
N ALA A 94 14.43 -13.65 -7.13
CA ALA A 94 15.24 -14.70 -6.53
C ALA A 94 16.48 -15.06 -7.39
N SER A 95 16.32 -15.10 -8.72
CA SER A 95 17.42 -15.36 -9.67
C SER A 95 18.41 -14.20 -9.69
N LEU A 96 17.97 -12.97 -9.53
CA LEU A 96 18.80 -11.77 -9.49
C LEU A 96 19.54 -11.60 -8.16
N ALA A 97 18.96 -12.04 -7.04
CA ALA A 97 19.58 -11.92 -5.72
C ALA A 97 20.92 -12.64 -5.62
N GLY A 98 21.09 -13.74 -6.38
CA GLY A 98 22.37 -14.48 -6.47
C GLY A 98 23.42 -13.81 -7.36
N CYS A 99 23.01 -12.90 -8.23
CA CYS A 99 23.89 -12.29 -9.24
C CYS A 99 24.51 -10.95 -8.81
N VAL A 100 23.97 -10.28 -7.77
CA VAL A 100 24.36 -8.91 -7.42
C VAL A 100 25.14 -8.86 -6.11
N ARG A 101 26.20 -8.08 -6.10
CA ARG A 101 27.08 -7.87 -4.93
C ARG A 101 26.31 -7.25 -3.77
N ARG A 102 26.74 -7.58 -2.52
CA ARG A 102 26.06 -7.21 -1.24
C ARG A 102 25.59 -5.77 -1.06
N ASN A 103 26.06 -4.80 -1.85
CA ASN A 103 25.75 -3.38 -1.69
C ASN A 103 24.87 -2.80 -2.81
N ALA A 104 24.36 -3.61 -3.75
CA ALA A 104 23.43 -3.15 -4.77
C ALA A 104 21.99 -3.39 -4.31
N GLY A 105 21.16 -2.37 -4.35
CA GLY A 105 19.73 -2.54 -4.18
C GLY A 105 19.12 -3.07 -5.48
N ILE A 106 18.34 -4.15 -5.39
CA ILE A 106 17.55 -4.66 -6.51
C ILE A 106 16.08 -4.41 -6.20
N SER A 107 15.35 -3.99 -7.21
CA SER A 107 13.88 -3.91 -7.18
C SER A 107 13.32 -4.54 -8.44
N CYS A 108 12.26 -5.33 -8.31
CA CYS A 108 11.48 -5.84 -9.43
C CYS A 108 10.04 -5.44 -9.22
N ARG A 109 9.39 -4.96 -10.27
CA ARG A 109 7.96 -4.65 -10.24
C ARG A 109 7.31 -4.88 -11.59
N GLU A 110 6.07 -5.25 -11.57
CA GLU A 110 5.24 -5.30 -12.76
C GLU A 110 4.93 -3.88 -13.25
N HIS A 111 5.00 -3.69 -14.56
CA HIS A 111 4.77 -2.41 -15.22
C HIS A 111 3.48 -2.45 -16.04
N GLY A 112 2.40 -2.96 -15.45
CA GLY A 112 1.10 -3.13 -16.10
C GLY A 112 1.17 -4.03 -17.34
N ILE A 113 0.43 -3.66 -18.40
CA ILE A 113 0.45 -4.37 -19.70
C ILE A 113 1.77 -4.23 -20.44
N ASP A 114 2.66 -3.34 -19.99
CA ASP A 114 3.93 -3.05 -20.66
C ASP A 114 5.06 -4.01 -20.26
N GLY A 115 4.86 -4.86 -19.24
CA GLY A 115 5.84 -5.86 -18.80
C GLY A 115 6.42 -5.64 -17.41
N TRP A 116 7.74 -5.86 -17.25
CA TRP A 116 8.43 -5.80 -15.96
C TRP A 116 9.51 -4.73 -15.91
N GLU A 117 9.68 -4.11 -14.75
CA GLU A 117 10.81 -3.22 -14.47
C GLU A 117 11.73 -3.86 -13.43
N VAL A 118 13.00 -3.97 -13.78
CA VAL A 118 14.09 -4.34 -12.87
C VAL A 118 14.94 -3.11 -12.62
N GLY A 119 15.10 -2.72 -11.37
CA GLY A 119 15.93 -1.61 -10.94
C GLY A 119 17.16 -2.10 -10.17
N LEU A 120 18.36 -1.64 -10.56
CA LEU A 120 19.58 -1.80 -9.79
C LEU A 120 20.05 -0.40 -9.35
N HIS A 121 20.39 -0.24 -8.08
CA HIS A 121 20.81 1.07 -7.58
C HIS A 121 22.02 1.01 -6.65
N ARG A 122 22.81 2.07 -6.65
CA ARG A 122 23.90 2.31 -5.72
C ARG A 122 23.86 3.74 -5.18
N SER A 123 24.11 3.89 -3.89
CA SER A 123 24.28 5.19 -3.25
C SER A 123 25.63 5.81 -3.67
N LEU A 124 25.63 7.11 -3.92
CA LEU A 124 26.83 7.89 -4.18
C LEU A 124 27.56 8.29 -2.88
N ASN A 125 26.88 8.23 -1.73
CA ASN A 125 27.45 8.48 -0.42
C ASN A 125 27.51 7.17 0.36
N ALA A 126 28.70 6.64 0.57
CA ALA A 126 28.94 5.38 1.28
C ALA A 126 28.82 5.48 2.82
N GLU A 127 28.54 6.63 3.38
CA GLU A 127 28.26 6.78 4.81
C GLU A 127 26.79 6.45 5.07
N PRO A 128 26.49 5.53 6.03
CA PRO A 128 25.14 5.36 6.50
C PRO A 128 24.66 6.71 7.04
N PRO A 129 23.44 7.15 6.72
CA PRO A 129 22.90 8.34 7.35
C PRO A 129 22.99 8.13 8.87
N PRO A 130 23.40 9.14 9.64
CA PRO A 130 23.31 9.07 11.09
C PRO A 130 21.86 8.70 11.44
N PRO A 131 21.63 7.87 12.50
CA PRO A 131 20.29 7.56 12.93
C PRO A 131 19.55 8.90 12.98
N ALA A 132 18.42 8.97 12.27
CA ALA A 132 17.61 10.17 12.27
C ALA A 132 17.38 10.53 13.74
N ALA A 133 18.06 11.55 14.22
CA ALA A 133 17.75 12.13 15.50
C ALA A 133 16.24 12.40 15.42
N GLU A 134 15.49 11.86 16.38
CA GLU A 134 14.11 12.27 16.59
C GLU A 134 14.14 13.78 16.49
N ALA A 135 13.55 14.32 15.43
CA ALA A 135 13.40 15.76 15.34
C ALA A 135 12.67 16.14 16.64
N PRO A 136 13.28 16.98 17.51
CA PRO A 136 12.62 17.38 18.72
C PRO A 136 11.23 17.86 18.31
N PRO A 137 10.18 17.57 19.10
CA PRO A 137 8.88 18.10 18.82
C PRO A 137 9.10 19.61 18.66
N SER A 138 9.01 20.11 17.45
CA SER A 138 9.07 21.54 17.19
C SER A 138 7.95 22.13 18.01
N THR A 139 8.30 22.75 19.11
CA THR A 139 7.42 23.65 19.82
C THR A 139 6.92 24.61 18.76
N PRO A 140 5.62 24.79 18.55
CA PRO A 140 5.15 25.76 17.56
C PRO A 140 5.57 27.14 18.08
N GLU A 141 6.72 27.63 17.60
CA GLU A 141 6.87 29.07 17.51
C GLU A 141 5.68 29.51 16.67
N ALA A 142 4.94 30.49 17.18
CA ALA A 142 3.79 31.08 16.53
C ALA A 142 4.24 31.65 15.18
N ALA A 143 4.35 30.81 14.17
CA ALA A 143 4.56 31.20 12.79
C ALA A 143 3.35 32.06 12.42
N ALA A 144 3.61 33.27 11.96
CA ALA A 144 2.61 34.16 11.37
C ALA A 144 1.71 33.32 10.46
N ALA A 145 0.39 33.51 10.57
CA ALA A 145 -0.58 32.75 9.81
C ALA A 145 -0.24 32.83 8.30
N GLN A 146 0.48 31.85 7.79
CA GLN A 146 0.69 31.70 6.36
C GLN A 146 -0.61 31.23 5.75
N ASP A 147 -1.12 31.98 4.78
CA ASP A 147 -2.34 31.65 4.05
C ASP A 147 -2.06 30.49 3.08
N TYR A 148 -2.19 29.28 3.58
CA TYR A 148 -2.17 28.09 2.72
C TYR A 148 -3.51 27.87 2.05
N VAL A 149 -3.51 27.64 0.74
CA VAL A 149 -4.70 27.34 -0.05
C VAL A 149 -4.83 25.83 -0.25
N ILE A 150 -6.00 25.27 0.04
CA ILE A 150 -6.34 23.87 -0.26
C ILE A 150 -7.30 23.87 -1.45
N ASP A 151 -6.89 23.20 -2.54
CA ASP A 151 -7.64 23.22 -3.80
C ASP A 151 -7.52 21.88 -4.56
N LEU A 152 -8.29 21.76 -5.63
CA LEU A 152 -8.11 20.67 -6.59
C LEU A 152 -6.93 21.00 -7.50
N PRO A 153 -6.08 20.01 -7.85
CA PRO A 153 -4.97 20.28 -8.77
C PRO A 153 -5.45 20.51 -10.20
N ARG A 154 -4.66 21.28 -10.94
CA ARG A 154 -4.77 21.46 -12.37
C ARG A 154 -3.86 20.47 -13.09
N LYS A 155 -4.09 20.19 -14.36
CA LYS A 155 -3.22 19.31 -15.16
C LYS A 155 -1.75 19.76 -15.16
N SER A 156 -1.52 21.07 -15.10
CA SER A 156 -0.18 21.67 -14.99
C SER A 156 0.53 21.35 -13.66
N ASP A 157 -0.21 20.97 -12.61
CA ASP A 157 0.36 20.71 -11.29
C ASP A 157 0.97 19.31 -11.17
N ALA A 158 0.70 18.42 -12.12
CA ALA A 158 1.18 17.03 -12.07
C ALA A 158 2.71 16.92 -11.90
N ALA A 159 3.48 17.81 -12.50
CA ALA A 159 4.93 17.86 -12.32
C ALA A 159 5.33 18.34 -10.91
N ALA A 160 4.60 19.29 -10.34
CA ALA A 160 4.86 19.79 -8.98
C ALA A 160 4.47 18.74 -7.92
N ILE A 161 3.38 18.00 -8.15
CA ILE A 161 2.98 16.86 -7.32
C ILE A 161 4.07 15.79 -7.36
N ALA A 162 4.53 15.37 -8.54
CA ALA A 162 5.62 14.40 -8.69
C ALA A 162 6.89 14.86 -7.96
N ARG A 163 7.23 16.16 -8.00
CA ARG A 163 8.35 16.74 -7.25
C ARG A 163 8.18 16.55 -5.75
N CYS A 164 6.99 16.80 -5.18
CA CYS A 164 6.74 16.58 -3.75
C CYS A 164 7.01 15.14 -3.33
N PHE A 165 6.54 14.16 -4.10
CA PHE A 165 6.81 12.75 -3.84
C PHE A 165 8.28 12.39 -3.99
N LEU A 166 8.95 12.93 -5.00
CA LEU A 166 10.38 12.70 -5.23
C LEU A 166 11.22 13.24 -4.06
N GLU A 167 10.88 14.41 -3.55
CA GLU A 167 11.63 15.07 -2.46
C GLU A 167 11.46 14.30 -1.14
N VAL A 168 10.25 13.81 -0.84
CA VAL A 168 9.95 13.16 0.44
C VAL A 168 10.28 11.67 0.43
N TYR A 169 9.91 10.96 -0.62
CA TYR A 169 10.00 9.50 -0.71
C TYR A 169 11.06 8.99 -1.67
N GLY A 170 11.65 9.89 -2.47
CA GLY A 170 12.53 9.50 -3.57
C GLY A 170 11.78 8.69 -4.63
N HIS A 171 12.54 7.97 -5.47
CA HIS A 171 11.95 7.12 -6.54
C HIS A 171 11.33 5.82 -6.03
N HIS A 172 11.21 5.63 -4.72
CA HIS A 172 10.76 4.38 -4.11
C HIS A 172 9.31 4.43 -3.62
N TYR A 173 8.58 5.46 -3.99
CA TYR A 173 7.17 5.52 -3.66
C TYR A 173 6.41 4.39 -4.35
N VAL A 174 5.47 3.75 -3.61
CA VAL A 174 4.78 2.53 -4.07
C VAL A 174 3.91 2.76 -5.31
N HIS A 175 3.34 3.95 -5.45
CA HIS A 175 2.53 4.34 -6.61
C HIS A 175 3.42 5.07 -7.63
N ALA A 176 4.05 4.28 -8.51
CA ALA A 176 5.00 4.84 -9.50
C ALA A 176 4.36 5.79 -10.52
N GLU A 177 3.05 5.70 -10.68
CA GLU A 177 2.26 6.56 -11.56
C GLU A 177 2.33 8.03 -11.16
N VAL A 178 2.55 8.39 -9.90
CA VAL A 178 2.73 9.80 -9.47
C VAL A 178 3.92 10.46 -10.17
N PHE A 179 4.90 9.67 -10.64
CA PHE A 179 6.06 10.16 -11.39
C PHE A 179 5.83 10.23 -12.90
N SER A 180 4.65 9.82 -13.38
CA SER A 180 4.24 9.94 -14.77
C SER A 180 3.08 10.91 -14.88
N THR A 181 3.35 12.16 -15.26
CA THR A 181 2.34 13.23 -15.31
C THR A 181 1.13 12.85 -16.16
N HIS A 182 1.35 12.06 -17.22
CA HIS A 182 0.28 11.56 -18.09
C HIS A 182 -0.57 10.51 -17.37
N ARG A 183 0.04 9.43 -16.87
CA ARG A 183 -0.68 8.33 -16.19
C ARG A 183 -1.40 8.80 -14.93
N TYR A 184 -0.78 9.68 -14.18
CA TYR A 184 -1.41 10.32 -13.02
C TYR A 184 -2.69 11.04 -13.46
N TRP A 185 -2.61 11.85 -14.52
CA TRP A 185 -3.75 12.63 -14.96
C TRP A 185 -4.84 11.78 -15.62
N ASP A 186 -4.48 10.69 -16.29
CA ASP A 186 -5.47 9.73 -16.82
C ASP A 186 -6.33 9.14 -15.70
N LYS A 187 -5.74 8.81 -14.54
CA LYS A 187 -6.49 8.36 -13.35
C LYS A 187 -7.39 9.46 -12.77
N VAL A 188 -6.95 10.70 -12.84
CA VAL A 188 -7.80 11.84 -12.41
C VAL A 188 -8.98 12.01 -13.36
N GLU A 189 -8.77 11.96 -14.67
CA GLU A 189 -9.82 12.09 -15.69
C GLU A 189 -10.80 10.90 -15.67
N SER A 190 -10.33 9.69 -15.39
CA SER A 190 -11.20 8.51 -15.23
C SER A 190 -12.00 8.52 -13.92
N GLY A 191 -11.61 9.35 -12.95
CA GLY A 191 -12.17 9.39 -11.61
C GLY A 191 -11.73 8.24 -10.70
N GLU A 192 -10.72 7.48 -11.09
CA GLU A 192 -10.05 6.50 -10.21
C GLU A 192 -9.24 7.19 -9.11
N LEU A 193 -8.75 8.40 -9.41
CA LEU A 193 -8.03 9.24 -8.47
C LEU A 193 -8.73 10.60 -8.30
N VAL A 194 -9.04 10.97 -7.06
CA VAL A 194 -9.64 12.29 -6.73
C VAL A 194 -8.66 13.03 -5.82
N PRO A 195 -7.77 13.85 -6.38
CA PRO A 195 -6.71 14.50 -5.62
C PRO A 195 -7.09 15.87 -5.06
N THR A 196 -6.38 16.27 -3.99
CA THR A 196 -6.31 17.65 -3.49
C THR A 196 -4.85 18.06 -3.29
N VAL A 197 -4.59 19.36 -3.35
CA VAL A 197 -3.27 19.93 -3.11
C VAL A 197 -3.33 21.04 -2.07
N ALA A 198 -2.21 21.21 -1.36
CA ALA A 198 -1.95 22.39 -0.57
C ALA A 198 -0.96 23.28 -1.32
N ARG A 199 -1.23 24.59 -1.34
CA ARG A 199 -0.37 25.60 -1.94
C ARG A 199 0.08 26.59 -0.89
N ASP A 200 1.30 27.12 -1.07
CA ASP A 200 1.81 28.23 -0.28
C ASP A 200 1.33 29.59 -0.80
N GLY A 201 1.82 30.67 -0.19
CA GLY A 201 1.47 32.04 -0.56
C GLY A 201 1.92 32.46 -1.97
N GLU A 202 2.85 31.73 -2.58
CA GLU A 202 3.33 31.93 -3.96
C GLU A 202 2.55 31.08 -4.97
N GLY A 203 1.65 30.21 -4.48
CA GLY A 203 0.84 29.30 -5.30
C GLY A 203 1.52 27.98 -5.64
N GLU A 204 2.72 27.72 -5.10
CA GLU A 204 3.46 26.48 -5.31
C GLU A 204 2.79 25.30 -4.58
N VAL A 205 2.79 24.11 -5.21
CA VAL A 205 2.29 22.89 -4.58
C VAL A 205 3.31 22.40 -3.55
N ILE A 206 2.85 22.33 -2.30
CA ILE A 206 3.65 21.94 -1.12
C ILE A 206 3.13 20.68 -0.43
N GLY A 207 1.96 20.22 -0.81
CA GLY A 207 1.36 18.98 -0.30
C GLY A 207 0.33 18.42 -1.25
N HIS A 208 0.07 17.12 -1.11
CA HIS A 208 -0.89 16.36 -1.91
C HIS A 208 -1.48 15.24 -1.08
N VAL A 209 -2.74 14.92 -1.35
CA VAL A 209 -3.41 13.70 -0.89
C VAL A 209 -4.54 13.38 -1.87
N ALA A 210 -4.82 12.10 -2.08
CA ALA A 210 -5.87 11.69 -3.01
C ALA A 210 -6.79 10.61 -2.42
N LEU A 211 -8.00 10.51 -2.99
CA LEU A 211 -8.84 9.32 -2.86
C LEU A 211 -8.57 8.41 -4.05
N GLU A 212 -8.21 7.18 -3.75
CA GLU A 212 -8.05 6.10 -4.73
C GLU A 212 -9.28 5.19 -4.64
N ARG A 213 -9.92 4.91 -5.75
CA ARG A 213 -11.11 4.06 -5.79
C ARG A 213 -11.12 3.13 -6.99
N GLU A 214 -11.63 1.92 -6.77
CA GLU A 214 -11.98 1.04 -7.88
C GLU A 214 -13.25 1.54 -8.58
N PRO A 215 -13.41 1.31 -9.90
CA PRO A 215 -14.64 1.65 -10.62
C PRO A 215 -15.88 1.07 -9.94
N GLY A 216 -16.87 1.90 -9.67
CA GLY A 216 -18.12 1.50 -9.02
C GLY A 216 -18.04 1.31 -7.50
N ALA A 217 -16.88 1.43 -6.87
CA ALA A 217 -16.76 1.33 -5.42
C ALA A 217 -17.47 2.49 -4.71
N ARG A 218 -18.08 2.17 -3.56
CA ARG A 218 -18.79 3.14 -2.71
C ARG A 218 -17.92 3.72 -1.59
N VAL A 219 -16.71 3.20 -1.45
CA VAL A 219 -15.67 3.69 -0.54
C VAL A 219 -14.39 3.94 -1.32
N ALA A 220 -13.57 4.85 -0.84
CA ALA A 220 -12.28 5.15 -1.46
C ALA A 220 -11.18 5.18 -0.40
N GLU A 221 -9.98 4.76 -0.78
CA GLU A 221 -8.80 4.88 0.06
C GLU A 221 -8.26 6.31 0.02
N ARG A 222 -8.00 6.89 1.18
CA ARG A 222 -7.19 8.08 1.29
C ARG A 222 -5.72 7.69 1.26
N GLY A 223 -5.14 7.76 0.10
CA GLY A 223 -3.76 7.42 -0.19
C GLY A 223 -2.97 8.60 -0.76
N GLU A 224 -1.85 8.29 -1.37
CA GLU A 224 -0.97 9.25 -2.05
C GLU A 224 -0.71 10.54 -1.26
N ALA A 225 -0.45 10.41 0.06
CA ALA A 225 -0.30 11.55 0.96
C ALA A 225 1.15 12.01 1.06
N VAL A 226 1.41 13.28 0.80
CA VAL A 226 2.71 13.93 0.98
C VAL A 226 2.55 15.38 1.43
N VAL A 227 3.40 15.83 2.36
CA VAL A 227 3.61 17.24 2.70
C VAL A 227 5.11 17.47 2.79
N LEU A 228 5.60 18.48 2.08
CA LEU A 228 7.02 18.85 2.09
C LEU A 228 7.49 19.14 3.52
N PRO A 229 8.71 18.71 3.92
CA PRO A 229 9.18 18.78 5.29
C PRO A 229 9.10 20.19 5.91
N ALA A 230 9.40 21.22 5.12
CA ALA A 230 9.36 22.62 5.56
C ALA A 230 7.97 23.14 5.94
N TYR A 231 6.91 22.44 5.49
CA TYR A 231 5.50 22.84 5.70
C TYR A 231 4.74 21.88 6.63
N ARG A 232 5.46 20.97 7.30
CA ARG A 232 4.84 20.09 8.30
C ARG A 232 4.51 20.86 9.57
N GLY A 233 3.53 20.37 10.33
CA GLY A 233 3.06 21.03 11.56
C GLY A 233 1.93 22.06 11.35
N HIS A 234 1.57 22.39 10.10
CA HIS A 234 0.51 23.35 9.75
C HIS A 234 -0.84 22.69 9.45
N HIS A 235 -1.06 21.46 9.88
CA HIS A 235 -2.32 20.71 9.70
C HIS A 235 -2.80 20.58 8.24
N LEU A 236 -1.86 20.64 7.26
CA LEU A 236 -2.21 20.66 5.85
C LEU A 236 -2.86 19.33 5.41
N LEU A 237 -2.38 18.20 5.91
CA LEU A 237 -2.98 16.90 5.58
C LEU A 237 -4.42 16.79 6.10
N GLU A 238 -4.70 17.28 7.30
CA GLU A 238 -6.05 17.32 7.88
C GLU A 238 -6.97 18.20 7.02
N ARG A 239 -6.52 19.40 6.66
CA ARG A 239 -7.27 20.34 5.80
C ARG A 239 -7.54 19.76 4.41
N MET A 240 -6.54 19.09 3.79
CA MET A 240 -6.71 18.40 2.52
C MET A 240 -7.70 17.22 2.65
N THR A 241 -7.64 16.46 3.76
CA THR A 241 -8.58 15.35 4.01
C THR A 241 -10.01 15.85 4.17
N GLU A 242 -10.22 17.01 4.80
CA GLU A 242 -11.55 17.62 4.88
C GLU A 242 -12.06 18.04 3.50
N ARG A 243 -11.20 18.60 2.66
CA ARG A 243 -11.54 18.90 1.26
C ARG A 243 -11.89 17.64 0.48
N LEU A 244 -11.13 16.54 0.64
CA LEU A 244 -11.44 15.26 0.04
C LEU A 244 -12.82 14.72 0.48
N SER A 245 -13.23 14.96 1.71
CA SER A 245 -14.55 14.54 2.19
C SER A 245 -15.69 15.24 1.43
N GLN A 246 -15.49 16.50 1.05
CA GLN A 246 -16.45 17.24 0.21
C GLN A 246 -16.48 16.68 -1.23
N GLU A 247 -15.33 16.35 -1.79
CA GLU A 247 -15.25 15.71 -3.11
C GLU A 247 -15.87 14.30 -3.08
N ALA A 248 -15.63 13.52 -2.04
CA ALA A 248 -16.23 12.21 -1.85
C ALA A 248 -17.77 12.27 -1.90
N GLN A 249 -18.39 13.29 -1.31
CA GLN A 249 -19.84 13.51 -1.41
C GLN A 249 -20.30 13.73 -2.85
N LYS A 250 -19.57 14.56 -3.61
CA LYS A 250 -19.89 14.85 -5.01
C LYS A 250 -19.77 13.61 -5.89
N HIS A 251 -18.82 12.73 -5.56
CA HIS A 251 -18.62 11.45 -6.23
C HIS A 251 -19.53 10.32 -5.73
N GLY A 252 -20.48 10.61 -4.83
CA GLY A 252 -21.46 9.66 -4.32
C GLY A 252 -20.88 8.56 -3.44
N LEU A 253 -19.71 8.79 -2.82
CA LEU A 253 -19.10 7.84 -1.90
C LEU A 253 -19.84 7.78 -0.57
N ASP A 254 -19.89 6.60 0.05
CA ASP A 254 -20.43 6.41 1.39
C ASP A 254 -19.38 6.65 2.47
N GLY A 255 -18.11 6.43 2.16
CA GLY A 255 -17.02 6.59 3.14
C GLY A 255 -15.64 6.69 2.55
N ILE A 256 -14.72 7.10 3.41
CA ILE A 256 -13.28 7.19 3.16
C ILE A 256 -12.58 6.30 4.18
N TYR A 257 -11.63 5.48 3.72
CA TYR A 257 -10.75 4.71 4.61
C TYR A 257 -9.28 5.06 4.37
N ALA A 258 -8.43 4.70 5.31
CA ALA A 258 -6.99 4.73 5.14
C ALA A 258 -6.36 3.49 5.80
N GLU A 259 -5.15 3.13 5.35
CA GLU A 259 -4.42 1.96 5.83
C GLU A 259 -3.03 2.34 6.38
N PRO A 260 -2.97 3.05 7.54
CA PRO A 260 -1.71 3.42 8.14
C PRO A 260 -0.92 2.19 8.61
N LEU A 261 0.37 2.14 8.25
CA LEU A 261 1.31 1.13 8.73
C LEU A 261 1.45 1.19 10.25
N THR A 262 1.64 0.02 10.85
CA THR A 262 1.84 -0.13 12.32
C THR A 262 3.31 -0.06 12.76
N ILE A 263 4.23 0.39 11.89
CA ILE A 263 5.64 0.61 12.24
C ILE A 263 5.89 1.93 12.97
N HIS A 264 4.95 2.86 12.91
CA HIS A 264 4.96 4.16 13.59
C HIS A 264 3.54 4.67 13.81
N THR A 265 3.38 5.73 14.61
CA THR A 265 2.07 6.29 14.95
C THR A 265 1.71 7.58 14.20
N PHE A 266 2.56 8.09 13.29
CA PHE A 266 2.34 9.40 12.66
C PHE A 266 1.05 9.47 11.83
N SER A 267 0.87 8.51 10.91
CA SER A 267 -0.33 8.44 10.07
C SER A 267 -1.58 8.17 10.90
N GLN A 268 -1.47 7.32 11.94
CA GLN A 268 -2.57 7.00 12.85
C GLN A 268 -3.08 8.24 13.60
N ARG A 269 -2.16 9.12 14.03
CA ARG A 269 -2.53 10.41 14.67
C ARG A 269 -3.27 11.32 13.71
N ASN A 270 -2.85 11.37 12.45
CA ASN A 270 -3.52 12.16 11.43
C ASN A 270 -4.93 11.64 11.17
N ASP A 271 -5.10 10.31 11.11
CA ASP A 271 -6.40 9.68 10.91
C ASP A 271 -7.35 9.99 12.07
N GLU A 272 -6.88 9.85 13.30
CA GLU A 272 -7.68 10.17 14.49
C GLU A 272 -8.13 11.63 14.48
N ARG A 273 -7.24 12.57 14.18
CA ARG A 273 -7.57 14.00 14.08
C ARG A 273 -8.54 14.31 12.93
N ALA A 274 -8.45 13.55 11.84
CA ALA A 274 -9.38 13.64 10.72
C ALA A 274 -10.74 12.95 10.99
N GLY A 275 -10.97 12.45 12.21
CA GLY A 275 -12.20 11.76 12.57
C GLY A 275 -12.36 10.41 11.87
N MET A 276 -11.26 9.72 11.65
CA MET A 276 -11.18 8.37 11.06
C MET A 276 -10.74 7.36 12.12
N PRO A 277 -11.63 6.89 13.01
CA PRO A 277 -11.29 5.88 14.00
C PRO A 277 -10.91 4.55 13.36
N VAL A 278 -10.14 3.73 14.09
CA VAL A 278 -9.78 2.39 13.67
C VAL A 278 -11.02 1.48 13.62
N CYS A 279 -11.13 0.69 12.56
CA CYS A 279 -12.22 -0.29 12.39
C CYS A 279 -11.73 -1.72 12.10
N ALA A 280 -10.47 -1.89 11.70
CA ALA A 280 -9.86 -3.21 11.52
C ALA A 280 -8.34 -3.16 11.70
N VAL A 281 -7.74 -4.36 11.90
CA VAL A 281 -6.30 -4.60 11.91
C VAL A 281 -5.98 -5.67 10.88
N LEU A 282 -5.17 -5.32 9.87
CA LEU A 282 -4.78 -6.22 8.80
C LEU A 282 -3.38 -6.74 9.09
N LEU A 283 -3.30 -7.85 9.83
CA LEU A 283 -2.02 -8.44 10.21
C LEU A 283 -1.31 -9.06 8.99
N GLY A 284 -0.03 -8.76 8.83
CA GLY A 284 0.78 -9.37 7.77
C GLY A 284 0.30 -9.08 6.34
N ALA A 285 -0.43 -8.00 6.11
CA ALA A 285 -1.00 -7.66 4.80
C ALA A 285 0.07 -7.38 3.73
N ASN A 286 1.27 -6.99 4.13
CA ASN A 286 2.39 -6.82 3.21
C ASN A 286 3.57 -7.73 3.57
N PRO A 287 4.41 -8.10 2.56
CA PRO A 287 5.64 -8.83 2.83
C PRO A 287 6.61 -8.01 3.69
N GLU A 288 7.55 -8.69 4.34
CA GLU A 288 8.59 -8.05 5.15
C GLU A 288 9.41 -7.00 4.37
N SER A 289 9.62 -7.22 3.08
CA SER A 289 10.35 -6.31 2.18
C SER A 289 9.67 -4.96 2.00
N PHE A 290 8.38 -4.85 2.32
CA PHE A 290 7.61 -3.61 2.25
C PHE A 290 7.94 -2.71 3.44
N ARG A 291 9.04 -1.94 3.32
CA ARG A 291 9.52 -1.04 4.37
C ARG A 291 9.72 0.36 3.81
N PRO A 292 9.11 1.39 4.40
CA PRO A 292 9.45 2.77 4.07
C PRO A 292 10.93 3.04 4.37
N LYS A 293 11.64 3.63 3.41
CA LYS A 293 13.05 3.99 3.62
C LYS A 293 13.18 5.10 4.66
N GLY A 294 14.22 4.99 5.50
CA GLY A 294 14.56 6.03 6.48
C GLY A 294 13.72 6.02 7.77
N LEU A 295 12.83 5.04 7.94
CA LEU A 295 12.10 4.85 9.20
C LEU A 295 12.57 3.59 9.92
N PRO A 296 12.71 3.63 11.26
CA PRO A 296 12.90 2.44 12.08
C PRO A 296 11.75 1.45 11.82
N CYS A 297 12.06 0.16 11.72
CA CYS A 297 11.06 -0.88 11.52
C CYS A 297 11.07 -1.84 12.72
N PRO A 298 10.27 -1.57 13.78
CA PRO A 298 10.19 -2.45 14.96
C PRO A 298 9.73 -3.87 14.60
N THR A 299 8.98 -4.00 13.50
CA THR A 299 8.42 -5.25 12.99
C THR A 299 9.34 -5.96 12.01
N ALA A 300 10.66 -5.68 12.03
CA ALA A 300 11.63 -6.38 11.19
C ALA A 300 11.60 -7.90 11.46
N GLY A 301 11.76 -8.70 10.40
CA GLY A 301 11.72 -10.17 10.48
C GLY A 301 10.32 -10.77 10.34
N GLN A 302 9.28 -9.97 10.12
CA GLN A 302 7.91 -10.44 9.90
C GLN A 302 7.18 -9.61 8.84
N ARG A 303 6.08 -10.13 8.31
CA ARG A 303 5.20 -9.40 7.39
C ARG A 303 4.67 -8.12 8.06
N GLN A 304 4.46 -7.06 7.27
CA GLN A 304 4.02 -5.76 7.76
C GLN A 304 2.50 -5.69 7.89
N SER A 305 2.02 -5.00 8.93
CA SER A 305 0.60 -4.88 9.26
C SER A 305 0.10 -3.44 9.12
N TYR A 306 -1.19 -3.30 8.84
CA TYR A 306 -1.90 -2.03 8.82
C TYR A 306 -2.99 -1.99 9.88
N LEU A 307 -3.36 -0.80 10.32
CA LEU A 307 -4.72 -0.53 10.77
C LEU A 307 -5.56 -0.17 9.54
N ARG A 308 -6.87 -0.40 9.61
CA ARG A 308 -7.83 0.26 8.73
C ARG A 308 -8.59 1.28 9.57
N THR A 309 -8.54 2.52 9.13
CA THR A 309 -9.31 3.63 9.72
C THR A 309 -10.41 4.02 8.75
N PHE A 310 -11.53 4.54 9.26
CA PHE A 310 -12.68 4.81 8.40
C PHE A 310 -13.48 6.03 8.88
N ARG A 311 -14.02 6.79 7.93
CA ARG A 311 -14.96 7.88 8.16
C ARG A 311 -16.13 7.77 7.19
N PHE A 312 -17.35 7.77 7.68
CA PHE A 312 -18.53 7.89 6.84
C PHE A 312 -18.63 9.31 6.23
N VAL A 313 -18.78 9.37 4.91
CA VAL A 313 -19.15 10.58 4.17
C VAL A 313 -20.66 10.78 4.27
N LYS A 314 -21.40 9.67 4.11
CA LYS A 314 -22.83 9.60 4.33
C LYS A 314 -23.11 8.64 5.48
N LYS A 315 -23.38 9.20 6.66
CA LYS A 315 -23.59 8.42 7.87
C LYS A 315 -24.90 7.63 7.79
N PRO A 316 -24.86 6.29 7.97
CA PRO A 316 -26.07 5.49 8.03
C PRO A 316 -26.87 5.78 9.32
N ALA A 317 -28.19 5.65 9.28
CA ALA A 317 -29.03 5.89 10.45
C ALA A 317 -28.83 4.81 11.52
N VAL A 318 -29.03 3.56 11.16
CA VAL A 318 -28.86 2.38 12.04
C VAL A 318 -28.38 1.21 11.21
N ARG A 319 -27.56 0.34 11.80
CA ARG A 319 -27.16 -0.94 11.20
C ARG A 319 -27.77 -2.11 11.96
N ALA A 320 -28.51 -2.96 11.25
CA ALA A 320 -28.90 -4.27 11.78
C ALA A 320 -27.78 -5.27 11.46
N ILE A 321 -27.26 -5.95 12.48
CA ILE A 321 -26.12 -6.85 12.34
C ILE A 321 -26.43 -8.22 12.91
N HIS A 322 -25.99 -9.28 12.23
CA HIS A 322 -25.99 -10.66 12.74
C HIS A 322 -24.64 -10.99 13.37
N ALA A 323 -24.29 -10.25 14.44
CA ALA A 323 -23.00 -10.38 15.10
C ALA A 323 -22.84 -11.76 15.76
N PRO A 324 -21.83 -12.57 15.38
CA PRO A 324 -21.51 -13.81 16.08
C PRO A 324 -21.17 -13.52 17.55
N ALA A 325 -21.66 -14.36 18.46
CA ALA A 325 -21.61 -14.11 19.89
C ALA A 325 -20.22 -13.72 20.44
N PRO A 326 -19.10 -14.36 20.03
CA PRO A 326 -17.77 -14.00 20.51
C PRO A 326 -17.31 -12.59 20.13
N TYR A 327 -17.86 -11.99 19.08
CA TYR A 327 -17.39 -10.74 18.46
C TYR A 327 -18.34 -9.57 18.66
N ARG A 328 -19.52 -9.82 19.25
CA ARG A 328 -20.60 -8.83 19.38
C ARG A 328 -20.15 -7.54 20.05
N ASP A 329 -19.52 -7.63 21.20
CA ASP A 329 -19.18 -6.46 22.00
C ASP A 329 -18.10 -5.61 21.29
N MET A 330 -17.10 -6.25 20.69
CA MET A 330 -16.06 -5.57 19.92
C MET A 330 -16.65 -4.91 18.66
N LEU A 331 -17.57 -5.57 17.96
CA LEU A 331 -18.25 -4.96 16.80
C LEU A 331 -19.06 -3.73 17.21
N LEU A 332 -19.80 -3.80 18.32
CA LEU A 332 -20.58 -2.68 18.84
C LEU A 332 -19.66 -1.52 19.26
N GLU A 333 -18.50 -1.81 19.84
CA GLU A 333 -17.49 -0.78 20.18
C GLU A 333 -16.95 -0.09 18.92
N ILE A 334 -16.64 -0.84 17.85
CA ILE A 334 -16.21 -0.30 16.57
C ILE A 334 -17.31 0.59 15.97
N TYR A 335 -18.57 0.13 15.94
CA TYR A 335 -19.68 0.96 15.45
C TYR A 335 -19.87 2.24 16.25
N ALA A 336 -19.75 2.15 17.58
CA ALA A 336 -19.85 3.31 18.44
C ALA A 336 -18.74 4.33 18.15
N SER A 337 -17.49 3.88 17.89
CA SER A 337 -16.38 4.75 17.52
C SER A 337 -16.61 5.46 16.17
N LEU A 338 -17.25 4.76 15.23
CA LEU A 338 -17.68 5.33 13.95
C LEU A 338 -18.90 6.27 14.08
N GLY A 339 -19.48 6.36 15.29
CA GLY A 339 -20.67 7.14 15.60
C GLY A 339 -21.92 6.60 14.91
N VAL A 340 -22.02 5.29 14.70
CA VAL A 340 -23.16 4.59 14.10
C VAL A 340 -23.81 3.71 15.15
N THR A 341 -25.14 3.76 15.24
CA THR A 341 -25.89 2.84 16.07
C THR A 341 -26.03 1.49 15.36
N ALA A 342 -25.59 0.43 16.01
CA ALA A 342 -25.81 -0.94 15.55
C ALA A 342 -26.75 -1.67 16.51
N SER A 343 -27.68 -2.44 15.93
CA SER A 343 -28.61 -3.32 16.67
C SER A 343 -28.37 -4.77 16.24
N THR A 344 -28.23 -5.67 17.21
CA THR A 344 -28.07 -7.10 16.92
C THR A 344 -29.40 -7.72 16.57
N ALA A 345 -29.49 -8.31 15.38
CA ALA A 345 -30.63 -9.14 14.99
C ALA A 345 -30.56 -10.50 15.70
N ALA A 346 -31.72 -11.11 15.89
CA ALA A 346 -31.81 -12.45 16.42
C ALA A 346 -31.12 -13.46 15.47
N PRO A 347 -30.48 -14.53 15.98
CA PRO A 347 -29.96 -15.59 15.14
C PRO A 347 -31.07 -16.18 14.27
N SER A 348 -30.81 -16.32 12.98
CA SER A 348 -31.72 -16.95 12.02
C SER A 348 -30.91 -17.86 11.09
N ALA A 349 -31.60 -18.79 10.42
CA ALA A 349 -30.94 -19.61 9.41
C ALA A 349 -30.51 -18.75 8.20
N ALA A 350 -29.52 -19.23 7.46
CA ALA A 350 -29.15 -18.61 6.20
C ALA A 350 -30.38 -18.44 5.30
N SER A 351 -30.57 -17.25 4.75
CA SER A 351 -31.74 -16.95 3.91
C SER A 351 -31.54 -17.33 2.45
N ALA A 352 -30.28 -17.48 2.04
CA ALA A 352 -29.90 -17.81 0.68
C ALA A 352 -29.86 -19.33 0.44
N SER A 353 -30.22 -19.78 -0.77
CA SER A 353 -30.15 -21.19 -1.18
C SER A 353 -28.75 -21.66 -1.53
N GLU A 354 -27.84 -20.73 -1.88
CA GLU A 354 -26.45 -20.98 -2.27
C GLU A 354 -25.59 -19.79 -1.88
N SER A 355 -24.28 -20.00 -1.73
CA SER A 355 -23.34 -18.92 -1.52
C SER A 355 -22.90 -18.29 -2.84
N ARG A 356 -22.46 -17.03 -2.77
CA ARG A 356 -21.67 -16.40 -3.84
C ARG A 356 -20.33 -15.97 -3.28
N THR A 357 -19.28 -16.57 -3.81
CA THR A 357 -17.91 -16.41 -3.30
C THR A 357 -16.98 -15.98 -4.41
N ALA A 358 -16.09 -15.04 -4.11
CA ALA A 358 -15.01 -14.62 -4.98
C ALA A 358 -13.67 -14.70 -4.24
N ILE A 359 -12.61 -15.07 -4.96
CA ILE A 359 -11.24 -15.05 -4.43
C ILE A 359 -10.37 -14.11 -5.26
N LYS A 360 -9.48 -13.38 -4.58
CA LYS A 360 -8.42 -12.58 -5.21
C LYS A 360 -7.10 -12.85 -4.48
N LEU A 361 -6.00 -12.76 -5.18
CA LEU A 361 -4.65 -12.71 -4.62
C LEU A 361 -3.93 -11.51 -5.20
N ASN A 362 -3.31 -10.69 -4.36
CA ASN A 362 -2.46 -9.60 -4.84
C ASN A 362 -0.99 -10.07 -4.99
N ASP A 363 -0.18 -9.23 -5.61
CA ASP A 363 1.26 -9.43 -5.83
C ASP A 363 2.10 -9.50 -4.54
N ARG A 364 1.48 -9.18 -3.39
CA ARG A 364 2.11 -9.16 -2.06
C ARG A 364 1.86 -10.43 -1.24
N GLY A 365 1.23 -11.44 -1.83
CA GLY A 365 0.84 -12.68 -1.14
C GLY A 365 -0.30 -12.48 -0.13
N TYR A 366 -1.15 -11.46 -0.34
CA TYR A 366 -2.34 -11.23 0.47
C TYR A 366 -3.59 -11.67 -0.30
N GLY A 367 -4.22 -12.72 0.21
CA GLY A 367 -5.44 -13.31 -0.37
C GLY A 367 -6.71 -12.65 0.20
N LEU A 368 -7.73 -12.58 -0.63
CA LEU A 368 -9.07 -12.16 -0.25
C LEU A 368 -10.07 -13.25 -0.62
N ILE A 369 -10.87 -13.69 0.34
CA ILE A 369 -12.05 -14.52 0.14
C ILE A 369 -13.26 -13.65 0.49
N HIS A 370 -14.10 -13.39 -0.48
CA HIS A 370 -15.28 -12.54 -0.31
C HIS A 370 -16.55 -13.34 -0.52
N PHE A 371 -17.37 -13.46 0.52
CA PHE A 371 -18.74 -13.94 0.43
C PHE A 371 -19.67 -12.75 0.21
N GLU A 372 -20.28 -12.66 -0.96
CA GLU A 372 -21.35 -11.68 -1.23
C GLU A 372 -22.66 -12.12 -0.59
N GLN A 373 -22.85 -13.45 -0.44
CA GLN A 373 -24.02 -14.10 0.08
C GLN A 373 -23.62 -15.43 0.71
N ILE A 374 -24.23 -15.79 1.85
CA ILE A 374 -23.90 -16.99 2.62
C ILE A 374 -25.04 -18.01 2.48
N GLY A 375 -24.76 -19.17 1.88
CA GLY A 375 -25.66 -20.31 1.74
C GLY A 375 -25.33 -21.42 2.74
N PRO A 376 -26.11 -22.53 2.71
CA PRO A 376 -25.92 -23.67 3.62
C PRO A 376 -24.56 -24.36 3.49
N GLU A 377 -23.98 -24.37 2.29
CA GLU A 377 -22.70 -25.02 1.96
C GLU A 377 -21.48 -24.12 2.19
N ALA A 378 -21.66 -22.95 2.79
CA ALA A 378 -20.60 -21.95 2.99
C ALA A 378 -19.35 -22.51 3.70
N ALA A 379 -19.52 -23.50 4.60
CA ALA A 379 -18.38 -24.15 5.26
C ALA A 379 -17.49 -24.93 4.29
N VAL A 380 -18.09 -25.67 3.34
CA VAL A 380 -17.38 -26.44 2.33
C VAL A 380 -16.70 -25.51 1.33
N GLU A 381 -17.42 -24.48 0.88
CA GLU A 381 -16.93 -23.46 -0.05
C GLU A 381 -15.76 -22.66 0.52
N LEU A 382 -15.86 -22.26 1.80
CA LEU A 382 -14.76 -21.58 2.48
C LEU A 382 -13.50 -22.45 2.56
N GLY A 383 -13.68 -23.74 2.90
CA GLY A 383 -12.57 -24.69 2.93
C GLY A 383 -11.91 -24.85 1.55
N GLN A 384 -12.68 -24.86 0.47
CA GLN A 384 -12.13 -24.91 -0.88
C GLN A 384 -11.45 -23.60 -1.24
N ALA A 385 -12.09 -22.46 -1.02
CA ALA A 385 -11.53 -21.14 -1.31
C ALA A 385 -10.20 -20.89 -0.58
N LEU A 386 -10.09 -21.33 0.68
CA LEU A 386 -8.84 -21.23 1.43
C LEU A 386 -7.73 -22.09 0.81
N ARG A 387 -8.04 -23.34 0.40
CA ARG A 387 -7.06 -24.19 -0.30
C ARG A 387 -6.59 -23.54 -1.60
N ASP A 388 -7.52 -23.01 -2.39
CA ASP A 388 -7.23 -22.41 -3.70
C ASP A 388 -6.35 -21.17 -3.56
N VAL A 389 -6.70 -20.24 -2.67
CA VAL A 389 -5.91 -19.01 -2.49
C VAL A 389 -4.52 -19.30 -1.90
N ARG A 390 -4.39 -20.32 -1.03
CA ARG A 390 -3.08 -20.79 -0.54
C ARG A 390 -2.26 -21.46 -1.62
N ALA A 391 -2.88 -22.25 -2.47
CA ALA A 391 -2.20 -22.88 -3.63
C ALA A 391 -1.67 -21.84 -4.63
N LEU A 392 -2.33 -20.66 -4.69
CA LEU A 392 -1.85 -19.50 -5.45
C LEU A 392 -0.70 -18.74 -4.76
N GLY A 393 -0.35 -19.07 -3.53
CA GLY A 393 0.78 -18.47 -2.79
C GLY A 393 0.39 -17.40 -1.75
N ALA A 394 -0.83 -17.44 -1.23
CA ALA A 394 -1.22 -16.53 -0.16
C ALA A 394 -0.56 -16.91 1.19
N ASP A 395 0.12 -15.94 1.81
CA ASP A 395 0.68 -16.04 3.16
C ASP A 395 -0.26 -15.48 4.24
N ALA A 396 -1.11 -14.57 3.86
CA ALA A 396 -2.17 -14.02 4.70
C ALA A 396 -3.47 -13.96 3.88
N VAL A 397 -4.60 -14.31 4.49
CA VAL A 397 -5.90 -14.37 3.82
C VAL A 397 -6.93 -13.61 4.64
N GLN A 398 -7.60 -12.64 4.04
CA GLN A 398 -8.76 -11.96 4.61
C GLN A 398 -10.05 -12.61 4.12
N LEU A 399 -10.93 -12.96 5.03
CA LEU A 399 -12.30 -13.36 4.75
C LEU A 399 -13.22 -12.17 5.01
N CYS A 400 -14.00 -11.81 4.01
CA CYS A 400 -15.00 -10.75 4.06
C CYS A 400 -16.39 -11.34 3.87
N ALA A 401 -17.34 -10.98 4.73
CA ALA A 401 -18.72 -11.41 4.61
C ALA A 401 -19.68 -10.29 5.05
N PRO A 402 -20.90 -10.19 4.50
CA PRO A 402 -21.86 -9.16 4.92
C PRO A 402 -22.23 -9.31 6.39
N VAL A 403 -22.06 -8.25 7.20
CA VAL A 403 -22.39 -8.30 8.63
C VAL A 403 -23.89 -8.44 8.89
N GLY A 404 -24.72 -8.07 7.91
CA GLY A 404 -26.17 -8.19 7.95
C GLY A 404 -26.72 -9.53 7.43
N ASP A 405 -25.87 -10.49 7.06
CA ASP A 405 -26.31 -11.79 6.56
C ASP A 405 -26.62 -12.76 7.72
N PRO A 406 -27.82 -13.35 7.78
CA PRO A 406 -28.19 -14.32 8.82
C PRO A 406 -27.27 -15.54 8.90
N GLY A 407 -26.67 -15.95 7.79
CA GLY A 407 -25.70 -17.06 7.72
C GLY A 407 -24.33 -16.77 8.30
N LEU A 408 -24.07 -15.52 8.75
CA LEU A 408 -22.75 -15.12 9.24
C LEU A 408 -22.25 -15.97 10.40
N GLY A 409 -23.14 -16.41 11.29
CA GLY A 409 -22.79 -17.33 12.39
C GLY A 409 -22.21 -18.64 11.89
N LEU A 410 -22.91 -19.29 10.92
CA LEU A 410 -22.47 -20.53 10.28
C LEU A 410 -21.08 -20.39 9.65
N LEU A 411 -20.91 -19.35 8.83
CA LEU A 411 -19.64 -19.08 8.17
C LEU A 411 -18.51 -18.81 9.18
N THR A 412 -18.81 -18.09 10.26
CA THR A 412 -17.85 -17.78 11.33
C THR A 412 -17.38 -19.03 12.05
N ASP A 413 -18.30 -19.94 12.40
CA ASP A 413 -17.94 -21.18 13.08
C ASP A 413 -17.06 -22.07 12.19
N ALA A 414 -17.35 -22.16 10.90
CA ALA A 414 -16.54 -22.86 9.92
C ALA A 414 -15.14 -22.20 9.78
N ALA A 415 -15.09 -20.87 9.68
CA ALA A 415 -13.84 -20.10 9.57
C ALA A 415 -12.93 -20.32 10.80
N ARG A 416 -13.50 -20.29 11.99
CA ARG A 416 -12.76 -20.58 13.23
C ARG A 416 -12.18 -21.99 13.25
N GLY A 417 -12.91 -22.97 12.72
CA GLY A 417 -12.44 -24.34 12.56
C GLY A 417 -11.26 -24.48 11.57
N LEU A 418 -11.09 -23.52 10.68
CA LEU A 418 -9.99 -23.44 9.71
C LEU A 418 -8.85 -22.50 10.17
N GLY A 419 -8.89 -21.99 11.41
CA GLY A 419 -7.86 -21.13 11.97
C GLY A 419 -8.02 -19.65 11.63
N PHE A 420 -9.17 -19.21 11.08
CA PHE A 420 -9.46 -17.78 10.95
C PHE A 420 -9.77 -17.16 12.32
N PHE A 421 -9.32 -15.94 12.50
CA PHE A 421 -9.55 -15.12 13.68
C PHE A 421 -10.12 -13.75 13.29
N PHE A 422 -10.71 -13.05 14.23
CA PHE A 422 -11.27 -11.72 14.04
C PHE A 422 -10.21 -10.70 13.64
N CYS A 423 -10.53 -9.81 12.71
CA CYS A 423 -9.67 -8.68 12.40
C CYS A 423 -10.40 -7.33 12.30
N GLY A 424 -11.73 -7.31 12.36
CA GLY A 424 -12.48 -6.05 12.43
C GLY A 424 -13.73 -5.98 11.56
N LEU A 425 -14.01 -4.75 11.14
CA LEU A 425 -15.15 -4.35 10.33
C LEU A 425 -14.67 -3.61 9.09
N GLY A 426 -15.31 -3.83 7.93
CA GLY A 426 -15.19 -3.05 6.71
C GLY A 426 -16.47 -2.24 6.47
N PRO A 427 -16.60 -1.00 6.97
CA PRO A 427 -17.83 -0.23 6.84
C PRO A 427 -18.07 0.15 5.38
N ALA A 428 -19.28 -0.11 4.87
CA ALA A 428 -19.71 0.18 3.50
C ALA A 428 -18.92 -0.53 2.36
N PHE A 429 -18.05 -1.50 2.66
CA PHE A 429 -17.22 -2.20 1.66
C PHE A 429 -17.99 -3.16 0.74
N ALA A 430 -19.20 -3.56 1.09
CA ALA A 430 -20.08 -4.40 0.26
C ALA A 430 -21.19 -3.55 -0.37
N ASN A 431 -20.84 -2.71 -1.37
CA ASN A 431 -21.79 -1.83 -2.07
C ASN A 431 -22.64 -0.96 -1.12
N GLY A 432 -22.00 -0.41 -0.07
CA GLY A 432 -22.65 0.40 0.96
C GLY A 432 -23.15 -0.38 2.18
N ALA A 433 -23.16 -1.72 2.13
CA ALA A 433 -23.32 -2.56 3.30
C ALA A 433 -21.96 -2.82 3.96
N ASP A 434 -22.00 -3.15 5.27
CA ASP A 434 -20.79 -3.38 6.04
C ASP A 434 -20.35 -4.85 5.95
N THR A 435 -19.03 -5.09 5.99
CA THR A 435 -18.43 -6.42 5.97
C THR A 435 -17.81 -6.78 7.31
N PHE A 436 -18.12 -7.98 7.77
CA PHE A 436 -17.43 -8.63 8.87
C PHE A 436 -16.10 -9.20 8.36
N LEU A 437 -15.02 -8.98 9.10
CA LEU A 437 -13.68 -9.33 8.66
C LEU A 437 -13.03 -10.35 9.59
N LEU A 438 -12.64 -11.48 9.02
CA LEU A 438 -11.76 -12.47 9.64
C LEU A 438 -10.46 -12.58 8.86
N GLN A 439 -9.41 -13.12 9.49
CA GLN A 439 -8.10 -13.28 8.86
C GLN A 439 -7.47 -14.63 9.22
N TRP A 440 -6.72 -15.18 8.27
CA TRP A 440 -5.87 -16.35 8.43
C TRP A 440 -4.42 -15.98 8.08
N LEU A 441 -3.44 -16.51 8.81
CA LEU A 441 -2.01 -16.32 8.58
C LEU A 441 -1.30 -17.66 8.44
N SER A 442 -0.37 -17.76 7.48
CA SER A 442 0.50 -18.96 7.32
C SER A 442 1.51 -19.08 8.44
N GLU A 443 1.98 -17.95 8.97
CA GLU A 443 3.01 -17.89 10.02
C GLU A 443 2.57 -17.00 11.17
N PRO A 444 3.05 -17.28 12.40
CA PRO A 444 2.80 -16.42 13.57
C PRO A 444 3.41 -15.03 13.35
N LEU A 445 2.78 -14.02 13.94
CA LEU A 445 3.20 -12.63 13.88
C LEU A 445 3.20 -12.05 15.30
N GLU A 446 4.27 -11.32 15.65
CA GLU A 446 4.45 -10.70 16.97
C GLU A 446 3.75 -9.34 17.01
N THR A 447 2.53 -9.30 17.52
CA THR A 447 1.72 -8.09 17.65
C THR A 447 2.24 -7.10 18.67
N ALA A 448 3.01 -7.54 19.65
CA ALA A 448 3.68 -6.68 20.64
C ALA A 448 4.65 -5.67 20.00
N LYS A 449 5.12 -5.93 18.78
CA LYS A 449 6.00 -5.02 18.02
C LYS A 449 5.24 -3.90 17.28
N LEU A 450 3.91 -4.00 17.18
CA LEU A 450 3.09 -3.02 16.49
C LEU A 450 3.06 -1.69 17.25
N GLN A 451 3.24 -0.59 16.54
CA GLN A 451 3.11 0.75 17.10
C GLN A 451 1.66 1.21 16.97
N LEU A 452 0.95 1.31 18.08
CA LEU A 452 -0.48 1.63 18.13
C LEU A 452 -0.72 2.94 18.88
N TYR A 453 -1.44 3.87 18.25
CA TYR A 453 -1.68 5.19 18.84
C TYR A 453 -2.90 5.22 19.74
N THR A 454 -4.06 4.76 19.26
CA THR A 454 -5.33 4.88 19.99
C THR A 454 -5.55 3.71 20.94
N ASP A 455 -6.31 3.95 22.01
CA ASP A 455 -6.66 2.89 22.97
C ASP A 455 -7.60 1.86 22.32
N LEU A 456 -8.46 2.26 21.39
CA LEU A 456 -9.27 1.31 20.61
C LEU A 456 -8.39 0.37 19.78
N ALA A 457 -7.35 0.89 19.10
CA ALA A 457 -6.40 0.05 18.37
C ALA A 457 -5.71 -0.98 19.26
N LYS A 458 -5.28 -0.56 20.48
CA LYS A 458 -4.65 -1.46 21.47
C LYS A 458 -5.63 -2.54 21.95
N ARG A 459 -6.87 -2.17 22.29
CA ARG A 459 -7.90 -3.13 22.70
C ARG A 459 -8.24 -4.10 21.58
N LEU A 460 -8.38 -3.60 20.33
CA LEU A 460 -8.67 -4.43 19.17
C LEU A 460 -7.54 -5.46 18.92
N VAL A 461 -6.27 -5.05 18.98
CA VAL A 461 -5.13 -5.97 18.84
C VAL A 461 -5.10 -7.00 19.96
N ALA A 462 -5.32 -6.59 21.21
CA ALA A 462 -5.38 -7.51 22.34
C ALA A 462 -6.53 -8.53 22.18
N PHE A 463 -7.69 -8.10 21.69
CA PHE A 463 -8.82 -8.98 21.40
C PHE A 463 -8.48 -9.97 20.27
N ILE A 464 -7.83 -9.51 19.21
CA ILE A 464 -7.38 -10.34 18.09
C ILE A 464 -6.39 -11.43 18.59
N ASP A 465 -5.45 -11.08 19.47
CA ASP A 465 -4.49 -12.05 20.00
C ASP A 465 -5.15 -13.14 20.83
N LEU A 466 -6.15 -12.80 21.64
CA LEU A 466 -6.95 -13.78 22.38
C LEU A 466 -7.71 -14.70 21.43
N ASP A 467 -8.32 -14.15 20.38
CA ASP A 467 -9.07 -14.94 19.40
C ASP A 467 -8.16 -15.85 18.55
N ARG A 468 -6.97 -15.36 18.15
CA ARG A 468 -5.94 -16.17 17.48
C ARG A 468 -5.52 -17.37 18.32
N ALA A 469 -5.25 -17.15 19.60
CA ALA A 469 -4.88 -18.24 20.51
C ALA A 469 -6.01 -19.28 20.64
N ALA A 470 -7.27 -18.83 20.68
CA ALA A 470 -8.44 -19.72 20.78
C ALA A 470 -8.72 -20.48 19.47
N THR A 471 -8.38 -19.94 18.30
CA THR A 471 -8.57 -20.61 17.00
C THR A 471 -7.42 -21.56 16.67
N ALA A 472 -6.19 -21.23 17.04
CA ALA A 472 -5.02 -22.10 16.85
C ALA A 472 -5.11 -23.45 17.62
N GLN A 473 -5.89 -23.50 18.69
CA GLN A 473 -6.12 -24.75 19.44
C GLN A 473 -7.14 -25.69 18.78
N LYS A 474 -7.87 -25.20 17.75
CA LYS A 474 -8.94 -25.95 17.07
C LYS A 474 -8.55 -26.42 15.68
N ALA A 475 -7.53 -25.80 15.06
CA ALA A 475 -6.98 -26.15 13.75
C ALA A 475 -5.82 -27.15 13.89
#